data_e3415cdda42c3a9e12fa727155dac764
#
_entry.id   e3415cdda42c3a9e12fa727155dac764
#
_cell.length_a   1.000
_cell.length_b   1.000
_cell.length_c   1.000
_cell.angle_alpha   90.00
_cell.angle_beta   90.00
_cell.angle_gamma   90.00
#
_symmetry.space_group_name_H-M   'P 1'
#
loop_
_entity.id
_entity.type
_entity.pdbx_description
1 polymer ?
#
loop_
_entity_poly.entity_id
_entity_poly.type
_entity_poly.pdbx_seq_one_letter_code
_entity_poly.pdbx_strand_id
1 'polypeptide(L)'
;MSKILKIAIPSDDGVTVKTSLCSSRGYVVATIISVVIVHQEMRWNLLSEIMTACDGRYYNLHDCTHVIFHVISERRREILTGKGIEVLLTDNNSVNVALADFLATASAYEHAKQIA
;
A
#
# COMPACT_ATOMS: atom_id res chain seq x y z
N MET A 1 15.59 17.28 0.66
CA MET A 1 14.44 17.00 1.54
C MET A 1 14.04 15.55 1.44
N SER A 2 13.78 14.92 2.57
CA SER A 2 13.30 13.55 2.60
C SER A 2 11.84 13.50 2.16
N LYS A 3 11.54 12.59 1.24
CA LYS A 3 10.19 12.38 0.77
C LYS A 3 9.44 11.45 1.73
N ILE A 4 8.23 11.83 2.09
CA ILE A 4 7.38 11.02 2.94
C ILE A 4 6.54 10.10 2.05
N LEU A 5 6.63 8.79 2.28
CA LEU A 5 5.83 7.80 1.57
C LEU A 5 4.85 7.16 2.55
N LYS A 6 3.65 6.90 2.09
CA LYS A 6 2.64 6.15 2.85
C LYS A 6 2.19 4.98 2.00
N ILE A 7 2.45 3.78 2.48
CA ILE A 7 2.21 2.53 1.76
C ILE A 7 1.05 1.80 2.43
N ALA A 8 0.01 1.53 1.68
CA ALA A 8 -1.15 0.78 2.17
C ALA A 8 -1.11 -0.65 1.65
N ILE A 9 -1.38 -1.61 2.54
CA ILE A 9 -1.44 -3.03 2.20
C ILE A 9 -2.74 -3.59 2.77
N PRO A 10 -3.64 -4.16 1.95
CA PRO A 10 -4.88 -4.72 2.46
C PRO A 10 -4.61 -5.90 3.39
N SER A 11 -5.27 -5.91 4.55
CA SER A 11 -5.08 -6.93 5.56
C SER A 11 -6.30 -7.02 6.48
N ASP A 12 -6.61 -8.22 6.96
CA ASP A 12 -7.66 -8.43 7.95
C ASP A 12 -7.12 -8.46 9.38
N ASP A 13 -5.85 -8.78 9.55
CA ASP A 13 -5.22 -9.01 10.85
C ASP A 13 -3.98 -8.14 11.12
N GLY A 14 -3.58 -7.34 10.15
CA GLY A 14 -2.38 -6.51 10.26
C GLY A 14 -1.07 -7.24 9.99
N VAL A 15 -1.13 -8.55 9.73
CA VAL A 15 0.06 -9.40 9.54
C VAL A 15 0.07 -10.04 8.17
N THR A 16 -1.08 -10.49 7.70
CA THR A 16 -1.23 -11.24 6.44
C THR A 16 -1.79 -10.32 5.35
N VAL A 17 -1.20 -10.37 4.16
CA VAL A 17 -1.68 -9.62 3.01
C VAL A 17 -2.98 -10.27 2.51
N LYS A 18 -4.03 -9.48 2.40
CA LYS A 18 -5.31 -9.94 1.89
C LYS A 18 -5.27 -10.02 0.37
N THR A 19 -5.75 -11.14 -0.18
CA THR A 19 -5.72 -11.37 -1.63
C THR A 19 -6.68 -10.44 -2.37
N SER A 20 -7.88 -10.23 -1.83
CA SER A 20 -8.90 -9.41 -2.48
C SER A 20 -9.08 -8.07 -1.75
N LEU A 21 -8.92 -6.98 -2.48
CA LEU A 21 -9.15 -5.64 -1.97
C LEU A 21 -10.60 -5.46 -1.49
N CYS A 22 -11.57 -6.01 -2.20
CA CYS A 22 -12.99 -5.84 -1.91
C CYS A 22 -13.40 -6.47 -0.58
N SER A 23 -12.70 -7.50 -0.13
CA SER A 23 -13.04 -8.22 1.09
C SER A 23 -12.15 -7.87 2.27
N SER A 24 -11.22 -6.93 2.10
CA SER A 24 -10.31 -6.53 3.16
C SER A 24 -11.04 -5.75 4.25
N ARG A 25 -10.80 -6.12 5.52
CA ARG A 25 -11.35 -5.39 6.66
C ARG A 25 -10.66 -4.07 6.91
N GLY A 26 -9.45 -3.92 6.40
CA GLY A 26 -8.70 -2.70 6.56
C GLY A 26 -7.39 -2.73 5.81
N TYR A 27 -6.53 -1.78 6.15
CA TYR A 27 -5.21 -1.64 5.53
C TYR A 27 -4.16 -1.41 6.59
N VAL A 28 -3.01 -2.07 6.44
CA VAL A 28 -1.81 -1.65 7.15
C VAL A 28 -1.23 -0.47 6.38
N VAL A 29 -1.04 0.66 7.05
CA VAL A 29 -0.44 1.85 6.44
C VAL A 29 0.88 2.13 7.12
N ALA A 30 1.96 2.03 6.36
CA ALA A 30 3.31 2.31 6.85
C ALA A 30 3.77 3.66 6.32
N THR A 31 4.23 4.52 7.23
CA THR A 31 4.84 5.81 6.88
C THR A 31 6.34 5.64 6.82
N ILE A 32 6.94 6.03 5.69
CA ILE A 32 8.35 5.82 5.42
C ILE A 32 9.01 7.16 5.14
N ILE A 33 10.10 7.44 5.86
CA ILE A 33 10.93 8.62 5.65
C ILE A 33 12.38 8.14 5.53
N SER A 34 13.07 8.53 4.45
CA SER A 34 14.45 8.16 4.19
C SER A 34 14.69 6.64 4.28
N VAL A 35 13.79 5.87 3.66
CA VAL A 35 13.86 4.40 3.59
C VAL A 35 13.72 3.72 4.96
N VAL A 36 13.14 4.42 5.94
CA VAL A 36 12.90 3.89 7.28
C VAL A 36 11.42 3.98 7.59
N ILE A 37 10.85 2.89 8.11
CA ILE A 37 9.47 2.91 8.61
C ILE A 37 9.46 3.64 9.94
N VAL A 38 8.83 4.82 9.97
CA VAL A 38 8.76 5.65 11.18
C VAL A 38 7.42 5.49 11.90
N HIS A 39 6.41 4.95 11.23
CA HIS A 39 5.09 4.71 11.82
C HIS A 39 4.39 3.62 11.03
N GLN A 40 3.61 2.81 11.71
CA GLN A 40 2.79 1.77 11.10
C GLN A 40 1.49 1.67 11.87
N GLU A 41 0.37 1.73 11.16
CA GLU A 41 -0.95 1.68 11.77
C GLU A 41 -1.86 0.76 10.99
N MET A 42 -2.90 0.27 11.65
CA MET A 42 -3.98 -0.46 11.00
C MET A 42 -5.16 0.51 10.84
N ARG A 43 -5.61 0.68 9.61
CA ARG A 43 -6.82 1.47 9.30
C ARG A 43 -7.95 0.54 8.98
N TRP A 44 -8.95 0.52 9.84
CA TRP A 44 -10.11 -0.34 9.67
C TRP A 44 -11.15 0.33 8.78
N ASN A 45 -11.68 -0.42 7.85
CA ASN A 45 -12.80 0.04 7.03
C ASN A 45 -14.09 -0.13 7.82
N LEU A 46 -14.99 0.85 7.73
CA LEU A 46 -16.35 0.68 8.22
C LEU A 46 -17.05 -0.36 7.33
N LEU A 47 -18.07 -1.01 7.85
CA LEU A 47 -18.80 -2.01 7.09
C LEU A 47 -19.30 -1.46 5.75
N SER A 48 -19.80 -0.22 5.76
CA SER A 48 -20.25 0.46 4.54
C SER A 48 -19.10 0.66 3.54
N GLU A 49 -17.90 0.93 4.04
CA GLU A 49 -16.71 1.10 3.19
C GLU A 49 -16.25 -0.21 2.60
N ILE A 50 -16.32 -1.31 3.36
CA ILE A 50 -16.00 -2.64 2.85
C ILE A 50 -16.91 -2.98 1.68
N MET A 51 -18.20 -2.70 1.82
CA MET A 51 -19.18 -2.97 0.76
C MET A 51 -18.98 -2.10 -0.48
N THR A 52 -18.48 -0.88 -0.31
CA THR A 52 -18.30 0.08 -1.41
C THR A 52 -16.89 0.12 -1.97
N ALA A 53 -15.93 -0.55 -1.35
CA ALA A 53 -14.54 -0.59 -1.85
C ALA A 53 -14.46 -1.14 -3.26
N CYS A 54 -15.36 -2.05 -3.61
CA CYS A 54 -15.45 -2.60 -4.97
C CYS A 54 -15.82 -1.56 -6.01
N ASP A 55 -16.44 -0.45 -5.60
CA ASP A 55 -16.83 0.66 -6.47
C ASP A 55 -15.71 1.67 -6.67
N GLY A 56 -14.52 1.42 -6.11
CA GLY A 56 -13.38 2.29 -6.27
C GLY A 56 -13.37 3.48 -5.31
N ARG A 57 -14.10 3.40 -4.22
CA ARG A 57 -14.14 4.44 -3.20
C ARG A 57 -13.12 4.11 -2.10
N TYR A 58 -11.91 4.61 -2.27
CA TYR A 58 -10.80 4.29 -1.37
C TYR A 58 -10.57 5.41 -0.36
N TYR A 59 -11.57 5.65 0.50
CA TYR A 59 -11.54 6.76 1.46
C TYR A 59 -10.36 6.69 2.43
N ASN A 60 -9.98 5.48 2.85
CA ASN A 60 -8.88 5.31 3.79
C ASN A 60 -7.50 5.38 3.13
N LEU A 61 -7.45 5.60 1.81
CA LEU A 61 -6.21 5.64 1.06
C LEU A 61 -5.90 7.03 0.49
N HIS A 62 -6.71 8.03 0.80
CA HIS A 62 -6.59 9.37 0.18
C HIS A 62 -5.23 10.05 0.42
N ASP A 63 -4.55 9.72 1.51
CA ASP A 63 -3.25 10.27 1.86
C ASP A 63 -2.08 9.33 1.53
N CYS A 64 -2.37 8.17 0.95
CA CYS A 64 -1.34 7.20 0.61
C CYS A 64 -0.69 7.52 -0.72
N THR A 65 0.60 7.22 -0.83
CA THR A 65 1.37 7.41 -2.06
C THR A 65 1.43 6.13 -2.87
N HIS A 66 1.37 4.98 -2.20
CA HIS A 66 1.51 3.66 -2.81
C HIS A 66 0.53 2.69 -2.18
N VAL A 67 0.13 1.68 -2.93
CA VAL A 67 -0.60 0.52 -2.42
C VAL A 67 0.06 -0.75 -2.95
N ILE A 68 0.09 -1.78 -2.13
CA ILE A 68 0.66 -3.08 -2.50
C ILE A 68 -0.44 -4.13 -2.43
N PHE A 69 -0.69 -4.82 -3.53
CA PHE A 69 -1.71 -5.86 -3.63
C PHE A 69 -1.12 -7.18 -4.14
N HIS A 70 -1.85 -8.28 -3.96
CA HIS A 70 -1.56 -9.54 -4.65
C HIS A 70 -2.03 -9.46 -6.09
N VAL A 71 -3.28 -9.05 -6.29
CA VAL A 71 -3.93 -8.99 -7.60
C VAL A 71 -4.83 -7.77 -7.62
N ILE A 72 -4.89 -7.10 -8.74
CA ILE A 72 -5.80 -5.96 -8.92
C ILE A 72 -6.31 -5.97 -10.36
N SER A 73 -7.59 -5.60 -10.54
CA SER A 73 -8.16 -5.44 -11.88
C SER A 73 -7.60 -4.17 -12.54
N GLU A 74 -7.57 -4.17 -13.87
CA GLU A 74 -7.12 -3.03 -14.65
C GLU A 74 -7.92 -1.77 -14.30
N ARG A 75 -9.23 -1.90 -14.17
CA ARG A 75 -10.10 -0.78 -13.81
C ARG A 75 -9.73 -0.15 -12.48
N ARG A 76 -9.49 -0.98 -11.46
CA ARG A 76 -9.11 -0.47 -10.13
C ARG A 76 -7.74 0.17 -10.14
N ARG A 77 -6.82 -0.41 -10.90
CA ARG A 77 -5.49 0.15 -11.07
C ARG A 77 -5.59 1.56 -11.67
N GLU A 78 -6.42 1.73 -12.69
CA GLU A 78 -6.64 3.03 -13.32
C GLU A 78 -7.25 4.05 -12.34
N ILE A 79 -8.20 3.61 -11.53
CA ILE A 79 -8.83 4.48 -10.53
C ILE A 79 -7.79 4.98 -9.53
N LEU A 80 -6.97 4.09 -8.99
CA LEU A 80 -5.94 4.44 -8.01
C LEU A 80 -4.85 5.32 -8.64
N THR A 81 -4.41 4.98 -9.84
CA THR A 81 -3.43 5.78 -10.58
C THR A 81 -3.97 7.17 -10.86
N GLY A 82 -5.26 7.29 -11.20
CA GLY A 82 -5.93 8.58 -11.41
C GLY A 82 -5.99 9.43 -10.16
N LYS A 83 -5.89 8.82 -8.97
CA LYS A 83 -5.82 9.54 -7.69
C LYS A 83 -4.39 9.88 -7.27
N GLY A 84 -3.41 9.55 -8.11
CA GLY A 84 -2.00 9.79 -7.80
C GLY A 84 -1.36 8.72 -6.93
N ILE A 85 -2.00 7.57 -6.80
CA ILE A 85 -1.50 6.45 -5.99
C ILE A 85 -0.83 5.43 -6.90
N GLU A 86 0.43 5.11 -6.62
CA GLU A 86 1.15 4.09 -7.37
C GLU A 86 0.78 2.70 -6.88
N VAL A 87 0.47 1.80 -7.82
CA VAL A 87 0.03 0.44 -7.52
C VAL A 87 1.19 -0.53 -7.73
N LEU A 88 1.49 -1.33 -6.71
CA LEU A 88 2.52 -2.35 -6.73
C LEU A 88 1.91 -3.71 -6.45
N LEU A 89 2.49 -4.77 -7.00
CA LEU A 89 2.04 -6.13 -6.78
C LEU A 89 3.10 -6.91 -6.01
N THR A 90 2.65 -7.84 -5.18
CA THR A 90 3.52 -8.71 -4.40
C THR A 90 2.95 -10.13 -4.37
N ASP A 91 3.85 -11.12 -4.33
CA ASP A 91 3.47 -12.52 -4.12
C ASP A 91 3.57 -12.91 -2.65
N ASN A 92 4.06 -12.01 -1.80
CA ASN A 92 4.25 -12.30 -0.38
C ASN A 92 2.93 -12.28 0.37
N ASN A 93 2.76 -13.22 1.28
CA ASN A 93 1.59 -13.28 2.16
C ASN A 93 1.79 -12.48 3.44
N SER A 94 3.02 -12.07 3.75
CA SER A 94 3.36 -11.33 4.96
C SER A 94 3.45 -9.84 4.65
N VAL A 95 2.76 -9.02 5.43
CA VAL A 95 2.85 -7.57 5.35
C VAL A 95 4.28 -7.11 5.59
N ASN A 96 4.95 -7.68 6.60
CA ASN A 96 6.33 -7.30 6.91
C ASN A 96 7.30 -7.62 5.78
N VAL A 97 7.14 -8.76 5.14
CA VAL A 97 7.99 -9.16 4.00
C VAL A 97 7.72 -8.25 2.80
N ALA A 98 6.46 -7.95 2.51
CA ALA A 98 6.12 -7.04 1.42
C ALA A 98 6.72 -5.65 1.62
N LEU A 99 6.67 -5.13 2.85
CA LEU A 99 7.30 -3.86 3.19
C LEU A 99 8.81 -3.92 3.08
N ALA A 100 9.43 -5.00 3.54
CA ALA A 100 10.87 -5.17 3.45
C ALA A 100 11.34 -5.19 1.98
N ASP A 101 10.61 -5.88 1.12
CA ASP A 101 10.91 -5.91 -0.31
C ASP A 101 10.77 -4.51 -0.94
N PHE A 102 9.74 -3.78 -0.56
CA PHE A 102 9.57 -2.41 -1.03
C PHE A 102 10.73 -1.52 -0.60
N LEU A 103 11.15 -1.63 0.66
CA LEU A 103 12.25 -0.82 1.19
C LEU A 103 13.57 -1.18 0.50
N ALA A 104 13.83 -2.44 0.22
CA ALA A 104 15.02 -2.87 -0.50
C ALA A 104 15.07 -2.27 -1.90
N THR A 105 13.93 -2.26 -2.61
CA THR A 105 13.83 -1.66 -3.93
C THR A 105 14.03 -0.16 -3.89
N ALA A 106 13.40 0.53 -2.93
CA ALA A 106 13.53 1.97 -2.76
C ALA A 106 14.97 2.36 -2.41
N SER A 107 15.62 1.60 -1.53
CA SER A 107 17.01 1.82 -1.16
C SER A 107 17.94 1.66 -2.35
N ALA A 108 17.74 0.63 -3.16
CA ALA A 108 18.54 0.40 -4.37
C ALA A 108 18.36 1.54 -5.37
N TYR A 109 17.14 2.02 -5.53
CA TYR A 109 16.84 3.14 -6.43
C TYR A 109 17.55 4.43 -5.98
N GLU A 110 17.48 4.75 -4.69
CA GLU A 110 18.14 5.94 -4.16
C GLU A 110 19.65 5.85 -4.25
N HIS A 111 20.22 4.67 -4.03
CA HIS A 111 21.65 4.45 -4.17
C HIS A 111 22.10 4.66 -5.63
N ALA A 112 21.37 4.09 -6.58
CA ALA A 112 21.65 4.27 -8.00
C ALA A 112 21.55 5.74 -8.41
N LYS A 113 20.58 6.46 -7.88
CA LYS A 113 20.38 7.88 -8.14
C LYS A 113 21.52 8.74 -7.60
N GLN A 114 22.12 8.35 -6.48
CA GLN A 114 23.26 9.05 -5.89
C GLN A 114 24.54 8.83 -6.69
N ILE A 115 24.70 7.69 -7.30
CA ILE A 115 25.86 7.36 -8.13
C ILE A 115 25.78 8.05 -9.50
N ALA A 116 24.59 8.18 -10.01
CA ALA A 116 24.36 8.86 -11.28
C ALA A 116 24.53 10.37 -11.11
#